data_558ef12bf11ddb296274c9fbce6f326f
#
_entry.id   558ef12bf11ddb296274c9fbce6f326f
#
_cell.length_a   1.000
_cell.length_b   1.000
_cell.length_c   1.000
_cell.angle_alpha   90.00
_cell.angle_beta   90.00
_cell.angle_gamma   90.00
#
_symmetry.space_group_name_H-M   'P 1'
#
loop_
_entity.id
_entity.type
_entity.pdbx_description
1 polymer ?
#
loop_
_entity_poly.entity_id
_entity_poly.type
_entity_poly.pdbx_seq_one_letter_code
_entity_poly.pdbx_strand_id
1 'polypeptide(L)'
;MCTYITEKIDVTGSGKGSEGWFPLTEATVYFDHPVHATAEHTLNVDLRNPGRGPGARVAVELTADAARALAEAILRTLDAVPADLLDPSQGSQSQAA
;
A
#
# COMPACT_ATOMS: atom_id res chain seq x y z
N MET A 1 15.99 16.24 -5.98
CA MET A 1 14.63 15.84 -5.58
C MET A 1 13.71 15.80 -6.78
N CYS A 2 13.12 14.66 -7.06
CA CYS A 2 12.39 14.46 -8.30
C CYS A 2 10.99 13.92 -8.10
N THR A 3 10.42 14.15 -6.91
CA THR A 3 9.05 13.72 -6.65
C THR A 3 8.09 14.66 -7.37
N TYR A 4 7.28 14.08 -8.25
CA TYR A 4 6.34 14.88 -9.03
C TYR A 4 4.99 14.99 -8.36
N ILE A 5 4.51 13.90 -7.79
CA ILE A 5 3.20 13.83 -7.13
C ILE A 5 3.34 12.93 -5.93
N THR A 6 2.81 13.38 -4.79
CA THR A 6 2.80 12.58 -3.57
C THR A 6 1.42 12.63 -2.94
N GLU A 7 0.87 11.46 -2.62
CA GLU A 7 -0.38 11.35 -1.89
C GLU A 7 -0.19 10.48 -0.67
N LYS A 8 -0.71 10.92 0.44
CA LYS A 8 -0.63 10.19 1.69
C LYS A 8 -2.04 9.96 2.20
N ILE A 9 -2.35 8.71 2.52
CA ILE A 9 -3.67 8.33 3.02
C ILE A 9 -3.53 7.49 4.26
N ASP A 10 -4.59 7.48 5.06
CA ASP A 10 -4.69 6.56 6.19
C ASP A 10 -5.17 5.22 5.68
N VAL A 11 -4.58 4.15 6.20
CA VAL A 11 -5.00 2.79 5.85
C VAL A 11 -5.14 1.96 7.11
N THR A 12 -5.91 0.90 7.01
CA THR A 12 -6.07 -0.08 8.07
C THR A 12 -5.77 -1.45 7.47
N GLY A 13 -4.86 -2.17 8.10
CA GLY A 13 -4.49 -3.48 7.62
C GLY A 13 -3.21 -3.95 8.26
N SER A 14 -2.58 -4.95 7.65
CA SER A 14 -1.33 -5.50 8.15
C SER A 14 -0.35 -5.63 7.01
N GLY A 15 0.93 -5.43 7.30
CA GLY A 15 1.99 -5.62 6.33
C GLY A 15 3.10 -6.45 6.92
N LYS A 16 3.83 -7.14 6.06
CA LYS A 16 4.96 -7.93 6.50
C LYS A 16 6.25 -7.20 6.14
N GLY A 17 6.98 -6.83 7.16
CA GLY A 17 8.28 -6.20 7.00
C GLY A 17 9.40 -7.13 7.37
N SER A 18 10.59 -6.57 7.57
CA SER A 18 11.80 -7.36 7.86
C SER A 18 11.71 -8.11 9.19
N GLU A 19 10.89 -7.62 10.11
CA GLU A 19 10.77 -8.23 11.44
C GLU A 19 9.43 -8.93 11.65
N GLY A 20 8.69 -9.17 10.56
CA GLY A 20 7.41 -9.87 10.63
C GLY A 20 6.23 -8.96 10.34
N TRP A 21 5.05 -9.39 10.74
CA TRP A 21 3.82 -8.66 10.48
C TRP A 21 3.64 -7.53 11.48
N PHE A 22 3.10 -6.43 10.99
CA PHE A 22 2.79 -5.28 11.85
C PHE A 22 1.54 -4.59 11.32
N PRO A 23 0.78 -3.89 12.18
CA PRO A 23 -0.39 -3.15 11.71
C PRO A 23 0.05 -1.94 10.88
N LEU A 24 -0.66 -1.68 9.79
CA LEU A 24 -0.41 -0.53 8.94
C LEU A 24 -1.32 0.61 9.36
N THR A 25 -0.81 1.83 9.29
CA THR A 25 -1.59 3.02 9.62
C THR A 25 -1.58 4.06 8.51
N GLU A 26 -0.58 4.04 7.63
CA GLU A 26 -0.56 5.01 6.54
C GLU A 26 0.08 4.43 5.29
N ALA A 27 -0.32 4.99 4.16
CA ALA A 27 0.27 4.67 2.87
C ALA A 27 0.64 5.96 2.18
N THR A 28 1.83 5.99 1.58
CA THR A 28 2.28 7.10 0.76
C THR A 28 2.50 6.59 -0.64
N VAL A 29 1.91 7.27 -1.61
CA VAL A 29 2.05 6.93 -3.02
C VAL A 29 2.70 8.12 -3.70
N TYR A 30 3.79 7.88 -4.42
CA TYR A 30 4.50 8.96 -5.09
C TYR A 30 5.18 8.48 -6.35
N PHE A 31 5.48 9.40 -7.24
CA PHE A 31 6.15 9.10 -8.51
C PHE A 31 7.51 9.77 -8.50
N ASP A 32 8.58 8.98 -8.66
CA ASP A 32 9.93 9.48 -8.49
C ASP A 32 10.92 8.54 -9.15
N HIS A 33 12.19 8.86 -9.04
CA HIS A 33 13.25 7.96 -9.46
C HIS A 33 13.31 6.76 -8.52
N PRO A 34 13.45 5.55 -9.07
CA PRO A 34 13.54 4.35 -8.22
C PRO A 34 14.92 4.24 -7.59
N VAL A 35 14.99 3.46 -6.50
CA VAL A 35 16.24 3.09 -5.86
C VAL A 35 16.73 1.75 -6.41
N HIS A 36 15.83 0.81 -6.66
CA HIS A 36 16.18 -0.55 -7.03
C HIS A 36 15.68 -0.99 -8.39
N ALA A 37 14.55 -0.47 -8.83
CA ALA A 37 13.99 -0.87 -10.13
C ALA A 37 14.87 -0.34 -11.27
N THR A 38 14.79 -0.99 -12.43
CA THR A 38 15.61 -0.62 -13.58
C THR A 38 14.96 0.42 -14.48
N ALA A 39 13.79 0.92 -14.14
CA ALA A 39 13.12 1.98 -14.89
C ALA A 39 13.65 3.35 -14.47
N GLU A 40 13.48 4.33 -15.34
CA GLU A 40 13.94 5.69 -15.03
C GLU A 40 13.07 6.37 -13.97
N HIS A 41 11.76 6.10 -14.02
CA HIS A 41 10.80 6.61 -13.03
C HIS A 41 9.87 5.48 -12.63
N THR A 42 9.46 5.47 -11.38
CA THR A 42 8.55 4.45 -10.85
C THR A 42 7.48 5.07 -10.00
N LEU A 43 6.36 4.36 -9.93
CA LEU A 43 5.31 4.59 -8.95
C LEU A 43 5.72 3.86 -7.69
N ASN A 44 5.87 4.58 -6.61
CA ASN A 44 6.37 4.04 -5.36
C ASN A 44 5.26 4.05 -4.32
N VAL A 45 5.18 2.98 -3.54
CA VAL A 45 4.22 2.87 -2.46
C VAL A 45 4.97 2.50 -1.19
N ASP A 46 4.77 3.29 -0.15
CA ASP A 46 5.29 3.00 1.18
C ASP A 46 4.10 2.76 2.11
N LEU A 47 4.05 1.58 2.69
CA LEU A 47 3.04 1.22 3.69
C LEU A 47 3.74 1.19 5.02
N ARG A 48 3.26 1.98 5.99
CA ARG A 48 4.02 2.22 7.21
C ARG A 48 3.17 2.26 8.46
N ASN A 49 3.86 2.10 9.57
CA ASN A 49 3.32 2.45 10.89
C ASN A 49 4.41 3.22 11.64
N PRO A 50 4.41 4.55 11.54
CA PRO A 50 5.46 5.35 12.17
C PRO A 50 5.55 5.15 13.68
N GLY A 51 4.44 4.79 14.33
CA GLY A 51 4.44 4.54 15.75
C GLY A 51 5.20 3.29 16.17
N ARG A 52 5.54 2.42 15.20
CA ARG A 52 6.29 1.19 15.45
C ARG A 52 7.74 1.30 15.02
N GLY A 53 8.20 2.48 14.62
CA GLY A 53 9.58 2.72 14.27
C GLY A 53 9.84 2.63 12.77
N PRO A 54 11.04 3.00 12.33
CA PRO A 54 11.37 3.06 10.91
C PRO A 54 11.38 1.69 10.23
N GLY A 55 11.53 0.60 10.98
CA GLY A 55 11.49 -0.74 10.40
C GLY A 55 10.09 -1.21 10.04
N ALA A 56 9.05 -0.55 10.55
CA ALA A 56 7.66 -0.91 10.25
C ALA A 56 7.25 -0.27 8.92
N ARG A 57 7.80 -0.81 7.83
CA ARG A 57 7.63 -0.26 6.50
C ARG A 57 7.71 -1.35 5.45
N VAL A 58 6.81 -1.27 4.48
CA VAL A 58 6.86 -2.10 3.28
C VAL A 58 6.94 -1.15 2.09
N ALA A 59 7.99 -1.26 1.31
CA ALA A 59 8.22 -0.37 0.17
C ALA A 59 8.12 -1.15 -1.13
N VAL A 60 7.51 -0.53 -2.13
CA VAL A 60 7.32 -1.12 -3.45
C VAL A 60 7.64 -0.08 -4.51
N GLU A 61 8.35 -0.49 -5.55
CA GLU A 61 8.62 0.33 -6.74
C GLU A 61 8.06 -0.39 -7.94
N LEU A 62 7.17 0.26 -8.68
CA LEU A 62 6.49 -0.33 -9.82
C LEU A 62 6.63 0.57 -11.04
N THR A 63 6.70 -0.04 -12.22
CA THR A 63 6.57 0.75 -13.44
C THR A 63 5.16 1.35 -13.47
N ALA A 64 4.98 2.43 -14.24
CA ALA A 64 3.67 3.06 -14.33
C ALA A 64 2.61 2.09 -14.80
N ASP A 65 2.94 1.27 -15.81
CA ASP A 65 1.97 0.29 -16.33
C ASP A 65 1.62 -0.76 -15.29
N ALA A 66 2.61 -1.25 -14.54
CA ALA A 66 2.36 -2.24 -13.50
C ALA A 66 1.51 -1.66 -12.37
N ALA A 67 1.78 -0.41 -12.01
CA ALA A 67 1.01 0.27 -10.97
C ALA A 67 -0.44 0.43 -11.38
N ARG A 68 -0.67 0.83 -12.63
CA ARG A 68 -2.03 0.97 -13.14
C ARG A 68 -2.76 -0.36 -13.16
N ALA A 69 -2.06 -1.42 -13.61
CA ALA A 69 -2.66 -2.75 -13.65
C ALA A 69 -3.00 -3.25 -12.25
N LEU A 70 -2.13 -2.98 -11.27
CA LEU A 70 -2.38 -3.38 -9.89
C LEU A 70 -3.59 -2.63 -9.32
N ALA A 71 -3.68 -1.33 -9.56
CA ALA A 71 -4.80 -0.53 -9.08
C ALA A 71 -6.12 -1.04 -9.66
N GLU A 72 -6.12 -1.36 -10.97
CA GLU A 72 -7.32 -1.88 -11.62
C GLU A 72 -7.70 -3.26 -11.08
N ALA A 73 -6.70 -4.10 -10.82
CA ALA A 73 -6.96 -5.42 -10.25
C ALA A 73 -7.58 -5.33 -8.86
N ILE A 74 -7.10 -4.38 -8.06
CA ILE A 74 -7.66 -4.15 -6.72
C ILE A 74 -9.13 -3.75 -6.85
N LEU A 75 -9.43 -2.81 -7.73
CA LEU A 75 -10.80 -2.33 -7.92
C LEU A 75 -11.71 -3.44 -8.42
N ARG A 76 -11.25 -4.23 -9.40
CA ARG A 76 -12.05 -5.34 -9.92
C ARG A 76 -12.33 -6.39 -8.86
N THR A 77 -11.35 -6.67 -8.02
CA THR A 77 -11.50 -7.65 -6.95
C THR A 77 -12.56 -7.18 -5.94
N LEU A 78 -12.49 -5.90 -5.55
CA LEU A 78 -13.48 -5.35 -4.62
C LEU A 78 -14.87 -5.36 -5.23
N ASP A 79 -14.98 -5.05 -6.52
CA ASP A 79 -16.28 -5.02 -7.19
C ASP A 79 -16.89 -6.42 -7.29
N ALA A 80 -16.08 -7.46 -7.28
CA ALA A 80 -16.57 -8.83 -7.38
C ALA A 80 -16.99 -9.42 -6.02
N VAL A 81 -16.66 -8.76 -4.92
CA VAL A 81 -16.98 -9.26 -3.59
C VAL A 81 -18.42 -8.87 -3.22
N PRO A 82 -19.21 -9.79 -2.61
CA PRO A 82 -20.56 -9.44 -2.14
C PRO A 82 -20.52 -8.27 -1.17
N ALA A 83 -21.53 -7.40 -1.28
CA ALA A 83 -21.54 -6.15 -0.53
C ALA A 83 -21.47 -6.34 0.99
N ASP A 84 -22.07 -7.41 1.49
CA ASP A 84 -22.09 -7.66 2.93
C ASP A 84 -20.69 -8.00 3.47
N LEU A 85 -19.81 -8.50 2.63
CA LEU A 85 -18.43 -8.79 3.04
C LEU A 85 -17.55 -7.54 3.05
N LEU A 86 -18.03 -6.45 2.49
CA LEU A 86 -17.32 -5.18 2.47
C LEU A 86 -17.69 -4.28 3.62
N ASP A 87 -18.59 -4.71 4.49
CA ASP A 87 -19.03 -3.92 5.65
C ASP A 87 -17.84 -3.67 6.57
N PRO A 88 -17.47 -2.41 6.81
CA PRO A 88 -16.31 -2.11 7.66
C PRO A 88 -16.40 -2.68 9.06
N SER A 89 -17.59 -2.78 9.64
CA SER A 89 -17.72 -3.31 10.98
C SER A 89 -17.35 -4.80 11.03
N GLN A 90 -17.71 -5.55 10.00
CA GLN A 90 -17.33 -6.95 9.92
C GLN A 90 -15.85 -7.12 9.62
N GLY A 91 -15.32 -6.27 8.76
CA GLY A 91 -13.90 -6.27 8.46
C GLY A 91 -13.07 -6.01 9.71
N SER A 92 -13.50 -5.09 10.54
CA SER A 92 -12.80 -4.79 11.78
C SER A 92 -12.78 -5.99 12.71
N GLN A 93 -13.88 -6.72 12.79
CA GLN A 93 -13.96 -7.91 13.62
C GLN A 93 -13.03 -9.00 13.15
N SER A 94 -12.97 -9.22 11.86
CA SER A 94 -12.10 -10.25 11.33
C SER A 94 -10.63 -9.91 11.55
N GLN A 95 -10.31 -8.66 11.62
CA GLN A 95 -8.93 -8.22 11.85
C GLN A 95 -8.50 -8.35 13.29
N ALA A 96 -9.42 -8.62 14.18
CA ALA A 96 -9.07 -8.86 15.57
C ALA A 96 -8.20 -10.11 15.73
N ALA A 97 -8.19 -10.95 14.74
CA ALA A 97 -7.39 -12.16 14.78
C ALA A 97 -5.90 -11.88 14.63
#